data_09aa97023da55da791a13d28d3196caf
#
_entry.id   09aa97023da55da791a13d28d3196caf
#
_cell.length_a   1.000
_cell.length_b   1.000
_cell.length_c   1.000
_cell.angle_alpha   90.00
_cell.angle_beta   90.00
_cell.angle_gamma   90.00
#
_symmetry.space_group_name_H-M   'P 1'
#
loop_
_entity.id
_entity.type
_entity.pdbx_description
1 polymer ?
#
loop_
_entity_poly.entity_id
_entity_poly.type
_entity_poly.pdbx_seq_one_letter_code
_entity_poly.pdbx_strand_id
1 'polypeptide(L)'
;MERYLENARKILSDWKGNSYAFGFDILGRVGDLAGQYGKKALLIMADLEEGWTAGIQKPIKDSLREKGLSFETITGARPNAPREDLYRLALQMARSRPEVIVAVGGGSTLDAAKAANVLATYSPGDVQNALKVSDSLADAVDPYFGVGQVTAVKQRTDQSLAPLMAVQTAASSGAHLTKYANITDLATGQKKLIVDEAIVPQAAVFDYGVTLDSPMNLTLDGGLDGIAHAWEVFMGAAGQPYYTKMKEVARACLRLIIYGLPQVQVDSRDRQARLGLGLGTDLGGYAIMLGGTSGPHLGSFSLIDVLSHGRACAILNPYYTVLFALRIQDQLSVFAEILRAGGFIKAKIEGKKGRTLAMLVAKGMIQFSKRLGFPTTLAEAGVSKAHLKRMIEAAKDPQLKMKLQNMPTPMEAERGDVERLMKPTLEAAFSGDLDLIPQE
;
A
#
# COMPACT_ATOMS: atom_id res chain seq x y z
N MET A 1 24.47 6.30 5.58
CA MET A 1 23.31 5.40 5.44
C MET A 1 22.92 4.83 6.79
N GLU A 2 23.87 4.31 7.59
CA GLU A 2 23.58 3.66 8.89
C GLU A 2 22.66 4.46 9.83
N ARG A 3 22.97 5.73 10.06
CA ARG A 3 22.12 6.63 10.87
C ARG A 3 20.65 6.69 10.42
N TYR A 4 20.37 6.55 9.11
CA TYR A 4 19.00 6.55 8.60
C TYR A 4 18.30 5.22 8.83
N LEU A 5 19.04 4.11 8.74
CA LEU A 5 18.53 2.78 9.07
C LEU A 5 18.20 2.67 10.56
N GLU A 6 19.07 3.17 11.45
CA GLU A 6 18.84 3.20 12.90
C GLU A 6 17.61 4.05 13.26
N ASN A 7 17.49 5.25 12.65
CA ASN A 7 16.33 6.12 12.86
C ASN A 7 15.03 5.45 12.41
N ALA A 8 15.02 4.78 11.25
CA ALA A 8 13.86 4.07 10.75
C ALA A 8 13.44 2.91 11.67
N ARG A 9 14.41 2.12 12.15
CA ARG A 9 14.15 1.07 13.15
C ARG A 9 13.53 1.63 14.42
N LYS A 10 14.08 2.75 14.92
CA LYS A 10 13.52 3.41 16.11
C LYS A 10 12.09 3.87 15.88
N ILE A 11 11.80 4.54 14.77
CA ILE A 11 10.45 5.01 14.44
C ILE A 11 9.45 3.85 14.43
N LEU A 12 9.80 2.72 13.79
CA LEU A 12 8.93 1.53 13.69
C LEU A 12 8.75 0.85 15.05
N SER A 13 9.82 0.72 15.84
CA SER A 13 9.76 0.14 17.19
C SER A 13 8.95 1.01 18.15
N ASP A 14 9.09 2.33 18.09
CA ASP A 14 8.30 3.28 18.90
C ASP A 14 6.81 3.21 18.51
N TRP A 15 6.49 2.94 17.23
CA TRP A 15 5.11 2.86 16.75
C TRP A 15 4.43 1.53 17.09
N LYS A 16 5.07 0.39 16.83
CA LYS A 16 4.44 -0.94 16.91
C LYS A 16 4.87 -1.75 18.14
N GLY A 17 5.98 -1.40 18.77
CA GLY A 17 6.50 -2.12 19.93
C GLY A 17 6.67 -3.62 19.63
N ASN A 18 6.28 -4.46 20.61
CA ASN A 18 6.44 -5.91 20.54
C ASN A 18 5.46 -6.62 19.59
N SER A 19 4.46 -5.92 19.05
CA SER A 19 3.51 -6.52 18.09
C SER A 19 4.08 -6.67 16.69
N TYR A 20 5.25 -6.09 16.41
CA TYR A 20 5.90 -6.17 15.12
C TYR A 20 7.35 -6.63 15.22
N ALA A 21 7.66 -7.77 14.61
CA ALA A 21 9.01 -8.27 14.43
C ALA A 21 9.49 -8.02 13.00
N PHE A 22 10.63 -7.37 12.82
CA PHE A 22 11.19 -7.02 11.51
C PHE A 22 12.72 -7.09 11.50
N GLY A 23 13.27 -7.42 10.36
CA GLY A 23 14.72 -7.57 10.19
C GLY A 23 15.06 -8.76 9.31
N PHE A 24 16.19 -9.37 9.51
CA PHE A 24 16.62 -10.57 8.81
C PHE A 24 16.54 -11.79 9.73
N ASP A 25 16.26 -12.95 9.14
CA ASP A 25 16.33 -14.27 9.79
C ASP A 25 15.37 -14.38 11.01
N ILE A 26 14.15 -13.83 10.88
CA ILE A 26 13.18 -13.73 11.99
C ILE A 26 11.87 -14.50 11.77
N LEU A 27 11.74 -15.30 10.71
CA LEU A 27 10.51 -16.10 10.46
C LEU A 27 10.18 -17.04 11.65
N GLY A 28 11.16 -17.46 12.43
CA GLY A 28 10.96 -18.21 13.66
C GLY A 28 10.11 -17.50 14.75
N ARG A 29 9.91 -16.17 14.64
CA ARG A 29 9.08 -15.41 15.59
C ARG A 29 7.57 -15.57 15.34
N VAL A 30 7.20 -16.18 14.19
CA VAL A 30 5.77 -16.34 13.80
C VAL A 30 5.00 -17.14 14.86
N GLY A 31 5.55 -18.28 15.33
CA GLY A 31 4.90 -19.09 16.36
C GLY A 31 4.79 -18.38 17.71
N ASP A 32 5.79 -17.58 18.10
CA ASP A 32 5.76 -16.79 19.34
C ASP A 32 4.63 -15.77 19.34
N LEU A 33 4.47 -15.06 18.24
CA LEU A 33 3.44 -14.03 18.11
C LEU A 33 2.04 -14.63 17.91
N ALA A 34 1.89 -15.64 17.04
CA ALA A 34 0.60 -16.29 16.81
C ALA A 34 0.08 -17.00 18.07
N GLY A 35 0.97 -17.65 18.83
CA GLY A 35 0.64 -18.39 20.04
C GLY A 35 0.10 -17.55 21.20
N GLN A 36 0.19 -16.21 21.12
CA GLN A 36 -0.42 -15.28 22.07
C GLN A 36 -1.95 -15.18 21.90
N TYR A 37 -2.47 -15.55 20.72
CA TYR A 37 -3.88 -15.39 20.38
C TYR A 37 -4.66 -16.70 20.37
N GLY A 38 -4.00 -17.85 20.35
CA GLY A 38 -4.67 -19.14 20.38
C GLY A 38 -3.77 -20.30 20.00
N LYS A 39 -4.37 -21.51 19.97
CA LYS A 39 -3.66 -22.77 19.64
C LYS A 39 -4.16 -23.40 18.34
N LYS A 40 -5.30 -22.94 17.80
CA LYS A 40 -5.87 -23.38 16.53
C LYS A 40 -5.73 -22.27 15.48
N ALA A 41 -4.79 -22.43 14.55
CA ALA A 41 -4.50 -21.45 13.53
C ALA A 41 -5.12 -21.83 12.17
N LEU A 42 -5.53 -20.83 11.38
CA LEU A 42 -5.71 -20.96 9.95
C LEU A 42 -4.53 -20.28 9.25
N LEU A 43 -3.69 -21.07 8.60
CA LEU A 43 -2.52 -20.59 7.88
C LEU A 43 -2.88 -20.31 6.41
N ILE A 44 -3.02 -19.05 6.06
CA ILE A 44 -3.29 -18.60 4.69
C ILE A 44 -1.95 -18.26 4.05
N MET A 45 -1.58 -18.97 3.00
CA MET A 45 -0.32 -18.74 2.30
C MET A 45 -0.59 -18.31 0.86
N ALA A 46 0.00 -17.19 0.42
CA ALA A 46 0.08 -16.87 -0.99
C ALA A 46 0.65 -18.09 -1.75
N ASP A 47 0.47 -18.11 -3.07
CA ASP A 47 1.12 -19.13 -3.89
C ASP A 47 2.63 -19.07 -3.67
N LEU A 48 3.15 -20.07 -2.97
CA LEU A 48 4.56 -20.17 -2.58
C LEU A 48 5.27 -21.29 -3.35
N GLU A 49 4.75 -21.68 -4.52
CA GLU A 49 5.38 -22.63 -5.43
C GLU A 49 6.45 -21.97 -6.27
N GLU A 50 6.45 -20.64 -6.37
CA GLU A 50 7.53 -19.91 -7.03
C GLU A 50 8.86 -20.08 -6.27
N GLY A 51 9.95 -20.32 -7.03
CA GLY A 51 11.26 -20.67 -6.48
C GLY A 51 11.79 -19.70 -5.41
N TRP A 52 11.50 -18.39 -5.53
CA TRP A 52 11.95 -17.38 -4.59
C TRP A 52 11.20 -17.42 -3.23
N THR A 53 10.00 -18.00 -3.19
CA THR A 53 9.20 -18.14 -1.96
C THR A 53 9.30 -19.52 -1.32
N ALA A 54 9.92 -20.50 -1.96
CA ALA A 54 9.97 -21.89 -1.48
C ALA A 54 10.58 -22.02 -0.08
N GLY A 55 11.54 -21.16 0.28
CA GLY A 55 12.19 -21.16 1.59
C GLY A 55 11.34 -20.65 2.76
N ILE A 56 10.19 -20.00 2.49
CA ILE A 56 9.39 -19.29 3.51
C ILE A 56 8.50 -20.26 4.29
N GLN A 57 7.95 -21.29 3.64
CA GLN A 57 6.94 -22.17 4.22
C GLN A 57 7.43 -22.96 5.42
N LYS A 58 8.61 -23.58 5.29
CA LYS A 58 9.14 -24.50 6.31
C LYS A 58 9.41 -23.79 7.63
N PRO A 59 10.17 -22.66 7.69
CA PRO A 59 10.42 -21.95 8.95
C PRO A 59 9.15 -21.51 9.66
N ILE A 60 8.13 -21.04 8.91
CA ILE A 60 6.85 -20.63 9.50
C ILE A 60 6.11 -21.83 10.10
N LYS A 61 5.95 -22.92 9.34
CA LYS A 61 5.26 -24.12 9.81
C LYS A 61 5.96 -24.76 11.01
N ASP A 62 7.28 -24.80 11.00
CA ASP A 62 8.06 -25.34 12.10
C ASP A 62 7.93 -24.45 13.36
N SER A 63 8.02 -23.14 13.22
CA SER A 63 7.80 -22.18 14.32
C SER A 63 6.42 -22.34 14.97
N LEU A 64 5.35 -22.51 14.16
CA LEU A 64 4.01 -22.78 14.69
C LEU A 64 3.94 -24.10 15.48
N ARG A 65 4.54 -25.19 14.95
CA ARG A 65 4.58 -26.51 15.63
C ARG A 65 5.36 -26.45 16.93
N GLU A 66 6.52 -25.81 16.94
CA GLU A 66 7.37 -25.66 18.15
C GLU A 66 6.64 -24.95 19.29
N LYS A 67 5.70 -24.04 18.96
CA LYS A 67 4.84 -23.35 19.94
C LYS A 67 3.52 -24.08 20.22
N GLY A 68 3.36 -25.29 19.69
CA GLY A 68 2.22 -26.16 19.95
C GLY A 68 0.92 -25.68 19.30
N LEU A 69 1.00 -24.95 18.18
CA LEU A 69 -0.19 -24.60 17.40
C LEU A 69 -0.52 -25.72 16.42
N SER A 70 -1.80 -26.12 16.41
CA SER A 70 -2.38 -26.89 15.32
C SER A 70 -2.80 -25.93 14.22
N PHE A 71 -2.64 -26.32 12.94
CA PHE A 71 -3.03 -25.44 11.85
C PHE A 71 -3.48 -26.22 10.60
N GLU A 72 -4.46 -25.66 9.92
CA GLU A 72 -4.84 -25.98 8.56
C GLU A 72 -4.17 -24.96 7.62
N THR A 73 -3.68 -25.39 6.46
CA THR A 73 -3.09 -24.51 5.45
C THR A 73 -4.01 -24.38 4.25
N ILE A 74 -4.27 -23.15 3.83
CA ILE A 74 -5.08 -22.82 2.65
C ILE A 74 -4.33 -21.83 1.74
N THR A 75 -4.67 -21.85 0.45
CA THR A 75 -4.11 -20.93 -0.54
C THR A 75 -4.61 -19.50 -0.30
N GLY A 76 -3.74 -18.51 -0.39
CA GLY A 76 -4.05 -17.09 -0.30
C GLY A 76 -4.77 -16.54 -1.53
N ALA A 77 -4.65 -15.23 -1.77
CA ALA A 77 -5.30 -14.57 -2.89
C ALA A 77 -4.35 -14.38 -4.08
N ARG A 78 -4.91 -14.41 -5.27
CA ARG A 78 -4.25 -13.98 -6.52
C ARG A 78 -3.87 -12.48 -6.46
N PRO A 79 -2.98 -12.02 -7.35
CA PRO A 79 -2.66 -10.60 -7.48
C PRO A 79 -3.90 -9.72 -7.57
N ASN A 80 -3.83 -8.54 -6.96
CA ASN A 80 -4.91 -7.56 -6.83
C ASN A 80 -6.08 -7.94 -5.92
N ALA A 81 -6.01 -9.05 -5.15
CA ALA A 81 -7.05 -9.47 -4.22
C ALA A 81 -8.47 -9.50 -4.86
N PRO A 82 -8.74 -10.38 -5.83
CA PRO A 82 -10.05 -10.49 -6.44
C PRO A 82 -11.14 -10.86 -5.43
N ARG A 83 -12.37 -10.36 -5.64
CA ARG A 83 -13.54 -10.68 -4.79
C ARG A 83 -13.78 -12.18 -4.63
N GLU A 84 -13.56 -12.97 -5.68
CA GLU A 84 -13.75 -14.43 -5.66
C GLU A 84 -12.82 -15.11 -4.64
N ASP A 85 -11.56 -14.65 -4.55
CA ASP A 85 -10.61 -15.20 -3.58
C ASP A 85 -10.98 -14.80 -2.16
N LEU A 86 -11.44 -13.57 -1.95
CA LEU A 86 -11.98 -13.09 -0.68
C LEU A 86 -13.13 -13.97 -0.19
N TYR A 87 -14.11 -14.30 -1.07
CA TYR A 87 -15.26 -15.11 -0.70
C TYR A 87 -14.85 -16.56 -0.37
N ARG A 88 -13.93 -17.13 -1.14
CA ARG A 88 -13.34 -18.44 -0.87
C ARG A 88 -12.67 -18.49 0.51
N LEU A 89 -11.86 -17.48 0.83
CA LEU A 89 -11.20 -17.38 2.14
C LEU A 89 -12.21 -17.21 3.28
N ALA A 90 -13.23 -16.37 3.12
CA ALA A 90 -14.25 -16.13 4.12
C ALA A 90 -15.03 -17.42 4.46
N LEU A 91 -15.36 -18.25 3.46
CA LEU A 91 -15.99 -19.56 3.69
C LEU A 91 -15.11 -20.50 4.50
N GLN A 92 -13.83 -20.55 4.17
CA GLN A 92 -12.89 -21.42 4.87
C GLN A 92 -12.70 -20.97 6.32
N MET A 93 -12.61 -19.65 6.56
CA MET A 93 -12.59 -19.09 7.92
C MET A 93 -13.84 -19.44 8.71
N ALA A 94 -15.04 -19.27 8.13
CA ALA A 94 -16.31 -19.59 8.78
C ALA A 94 -16.45 -21.07 9.12
N ARG A 95 -15.88 -21.97 8.32
CA ARG A 95 -15.87 -23.43 8.56
C ARG A 95 -14.85 -23.83 9.62
N SER A 96 -13.63 -23.35 9.51
CA SER A 96 -12.53 -23.75 10.40
C SER A 96 -12.63 -23.13 11.79
N ARG A 97 -13.25 -21.95 11.92
CA ARG A 97 -13.37 -21.18 13.16
C ARG A 97 -12.03 -21.13 13.91
N PRO A 98 -11.00 -20.48 13.32
CA PRO A 98 -9.68 -20.41 13.91
C PRO A 98 -9.69 -19.50 15.15
N GLU A 99 -8.81 -19.78 16.10
CA GLU A 99 -8.52 -18.86 17.21
C GLU A 99 -7.58 -17.75 16.77
N VAL A 100 -6.75 -18.02 15.74
CA VAL A 100 -5.87 -17.04 15.11
C VAL A 100 -5.74 -17.30 13.61
N ILE A 101 -5.77 -16.24 12.81
CA ILE A 101 -5.47 -16.29 11.38
C ILE A 101 -4.01 -15.87 11.20
N VAL A 102 -3.22 -16.69 10.51
CA VAL A 102 -1.84 -16.36 10.11
C VAL A 102 -1.83 -16.21 8.59
N ALA A 103 -1.80 -14.96 8.12
CA ALA A 103 -1.79 -14.64 6.70
C ALA A 103 -0.37 -14.33 6.22
N VAL A 104 0.13 -15.11 5.25
CA VAL A 104 1.49 -15.03 4.70
C VAL A 104 1.41 -14.64 3.23
N GLY A 105 1.99 -13.50 2.88
CA GLY A 105 1.98 -13.03 1.48
C GLY A 105 2.30 -11.56 1.32
N GLY A 106 2.17 -11.08 0.11
CA GLY A 106 2.16 -9.64 -0.22
C GLY A 106 0.81 -9.00 0.08
N GLY A 107 0.67 -7.71 -0.28
CA GLY A 107 -0.55 -6.93 -0.03
C GLY A 107 -1.84 -7.63 -0.45
N SER A 108 -1.88 -8.28 -1.61
CA SER A 108 -3.09 -8.95 -2.11
C SER A 108 -3.63 -10.03 -1.17
N THR A 109 -2.75 -10.91 -0.67
CA THR A 109 -3.17 -11.96 0.28
C THR A 109 -3.57 -11.37 1.63
N LEU A 110 -2.80 -10.38 2.13
CA LEU A 110 -3.10 -9.74 3.41
C LEU A 110 -4.41 -8.97 3.38
N ASP A 111 -4.66 -8.20 2.33
CA ASP A 111 -5.89 -7.44 2.16
C ASP A 111 -7.11 -8.37 2.01
N ALA A 112 -6.99 -9.44 1.20
CA ALA A 112 -8.04 -10.45 1.09
C ALA A 112 -8.32 -11.16 2.42
N ALA A 113 -7.29 -11.49 3.20
CA ALA A 113 -7.44 -12.12 4.50
C ALA A 113 -8.17 -11.22 5.52
N LYS A 114 -7.83 -9.91 5.55
CA LYS A 114 -8.52 -8.92 6.39
C LYS A 114 -10.00 -8.81 6.04
N ALA A 115 -10.30 -8.63 4.76
CA ALA A 115 -11.67 -8.52 4.28
C ALA A 115 -12.46 -9.82 4.44
N ALA A 116 -11.81 -10.98 4.22
CA ALA A 116 -12.41 -12.30 4.46
C ALA A 116 -12.79 -12.52 5.92
N ASN A 117 -11.96 -12.06 6.85
CA ASN A 117 -12.25 -12.11 8.29
C ASN A 117 -13.50 -11.28 8.64
N VAL A 118 -13.65 -10.10 8.02
CA VAL A 118 -14.87 -9.27 8.17
C VAL A 118 -16.11 -10.03 7.72
N LEU A 119 -16.08 -10.63 6.52
CA LEU A 119 -17.23 -11.37 5.97
C LEU A 119 -17.53 -12.65 6.75
N ALA A 120 -16.51 -13.41 7.13
CA ALA A 120 -16.68 -14.63 7.92
C ALA A 120 -17.31 -14.36 9.28
N THR A 121 -17.09 -13.18 9.85
CA THR A 121 -17.61 -12.78 11.15
C THR A 121 -19.01 -12.18 11.06
N TYR A 122 -19.23 -11.24 10.13
CA TYR A 122 -20.46 -10.43 10.14
C TYR A 122 -21.47 -10.82 9.07
N SER A 123 -21.07 -11.51 8.01
CA SER A 123 -21.93 -11.90 6.89
C SER A 123 -21.76 -13.34 6.42
N PRO A 124 -21.67 -14.34 7.32
CA PRO A 124 -21.38 -15.72 6.91
C PRO A 124 -22.49 -16.33 6.03
N GLY A 125 -23.74 -15.90 6.18
CA GLY A 125 -24.87 -16.33 5.37
C GLY A 125 -24.81 -15.78 3.94
N ASP A 126 -24.45 -14.53 3.79
CA ASP A 126 -24.34 -13.86 2.49
C ASP A 126 -23.22 -14.48 1.64
N VAL A 127 -22.08 -14.80 2.28
CA VAL A 127 -20.97 -15.49 1.62
C VAL A 127 -21.40 -16.88 1.11
N GLN A 128 -22.16 -17.65 1.89
CA GLN A 128 -22.68 -18.96 1.47
C GLN A 128 -23.65 -18.84 0.30
N ASN A 129 -24.49 -17.82 0.29
CA ASN A 129 -25.45 -17.56 -0.77
C ASN A 129 -24.76 -17.03 -2.04
N ALA A 130 -23.81 -16.12 -1.91
CA ALA A 130 -23.05 -15.55 -3.02
C ALA A 130 -22.33 -16.62 -3.86
N LEU A 131 -21.90 -17.73 -3.26
CA LEU A 131 -21.28 -18.85 -3.99
C LEU A 131 -22.27 -19.77 -4.71
N LYS A 132 -23.55 -19.69 -4.39
CA LYS A 132 -24.59 -20.51 -5.03
C LYS A 132 -25.20 -19.86 -6.26
N VAL A 133 -25.11 -18.54 -6.37
CA VAL A 133 -25.73 -17.73 -7.42
C VAL A 133 -24.63 -16.94 -8.12
N SER A 134 -24.24 -17.37 -9.32
CA SER A 134 -23.09 -16.81 -10.07
C SER A 134 -23.16 -15.31 -10.37
N ASP A 135 -24.36 -14.72 -10.33
CA ASP A 135 -24.59 -13.30 -10.68
C ASP A 135 -24.60 -12.36 -9.45
N SER A 136 -24.57 -12.88 -8.21
CA SER A 136 -24.70 -12.08 -6.99
C SER A 136 -23.43 -12.03 -6.13
N LEU A 137 -22.28 -12.50 -6.64
CA LEU A 137 -20.99 -12.45 -5.94
C LEU A 137 -20.52 -11.01 -5.68
N ALA A 138 -21.12 -10.02 -6.35
CA ALA A 138 -20.67 -8.65 -6.30
C ALA A 138 -20.89 -7.95 -4.95
N ASP A 139 -21.96 -8.25 -4.22
CA ASP A 139 -22.51 -7.29 -3.26
C ASP A 139 -22.16 -7.55 -1.79
N ALA A 140 -21.72 -8.77 -1.44
CA ALA A 140 -21.54 -9.14 -0.02
C ALA A 140 -20.44 -8.33 0.71
N VAL A 141 -19.41 -7.86 -0.01
CA VAL A 141 -18.35 -7.02 0.57
C VAL A 141 -18.65 -5.53 0.48
N ASP A 142 -19.54 -5.11 -0.41
CA ASP A 142 -19.81 -3.69 -0.71
C ASP A 142 -20.24 -2.86 0.51
N PRO A 143 -21.04 -3.39 1.47
CA PRO A 143 -21.40 -2.64 2.68
C PRO A 143 -20.22 -2.24 3.58
N TYR A 144 -19.07 -2.89 3.41
CA TYR A 144 -17.89 -2.63 4.23
C TYR A 144 -16.88 -1.68 3.57
N PHE A 145 -17.08 -1.32 2.29
CA PHE A 145 -16.21 -0.34 1.65
C PHE A 145 -16.41 1.07 2.21
N GLY A 146 -15.33 1.84 2.21
CA GLY A 146 -15.25 3.17 2.79
C GLY A 146 -14.59 3.18 4.17
N VAL A 147 -14.84 4.22 4.94
CA VAL A 147 -14.18 4.48 6.23
C VAL A 147 -15.09 4.12 7.39
N GLY A 148 -14.60 3.31 8.35
CA GLY A 148 -15.26 3.04 9.62
C GLY A 148 -16.46 2.08 9.58
N GLN A 149 -16.75 1.46 8.44
CA GLN A 149 -17.93 0.58 8.27
C GLN A 149 -17.85 -0.69 9.12
N VAL A 150 -16.65 -1.28 9.23
CA VAL A 150 -16.43 -2.50 10.05
C VAL A 150 -16.60 -2.19 11.52
N THR A 151 -16.04 -1.07 12.01
CA THR A 151 -16.21 -0.59 13.38
C THR A 151 -17.68 -0.34 13.71
N ALA A 152 -18.45 0.25 12.80
CA ALA A 152 -19.87 0.47 12.97
C ALA A 152 -20.68 -0.83 13.13
N VAL A 153 -20.32 -1.88 12.36
CA VAL A 153 -20.95 -3.20 12.50
C VAL A 153 -20.53 -3.87 13.80
N LYS A 154 -19.25 -3.83 14.15
CA LYS A 154 -18.74 -4.34 15.42
C LYS A 154 -19.50 -3.78 16.63
N GLN A 155 -19.72 -2.46 16.65
CA GLN A 155 -20.45 -1.80 17.73
C GLN A 155 -21.92 -2.23 17.85
N ARG A 156 -22.57 -2.59 16.72
CA ARG A 156 -23.96 -3.05 16.70
C ARG A 156 -24.14 -4.52 17.07
N THR A 157 -23.15 -5.36 16.73
CA THR A 157 -23.26 -6.82 16.89
C THR A 157 -22.57 -7.35 18.14
N ASP A 158 -21.73 -6.54 18.79
CA ASP A 158 -20.83 -6.94 19.89
C ASP A 158 -19.94 -8.15 19.55
N GLN A 159 -19.72 -8.41 18.25
CA GLN A 159 -18.85 -9.46 17.77
C GLN A 159 -17.48 -8.90 17.42
N SER A 160 -16.43 -9.66 17.74
CA SER A 160 -15.05 -9.31 17.40
C SER A 160 -14.52 -10.18 16.26
N LEU A 161 -13.72 -9.56 15.39
CA LEU A 161 -12.97 -10.30 14.36
C LEU A 161 -12.01 -11.29 15.02
N ALA A 162 -11.75 -12.41 14.35
CA ALA A 162 -10.69 -13.32 14.77
C ALA A 162 -9.34 -12.57 14.74
N PRO A 163 -8.45 -12.78 15.73
CA PRO A 163 -7.10 -12.22 15.68
C PRO A 163 -6.39 -12.59 14.39
N LEU A 164 -5.82 -11.58 13.70
CA LEU A 164 -5.08 -11.77 12.46
C LEU A 164 -3.63 -11.36 12.67
N MET A 165 -2.73 -12.30 12.42
CA MET A 165 -1.30 -12.08 12.33
C MET A 165 -0.87 -12.05 10.88
N ALA A 166 -0.12 -11.03 10.49
CA ALA A 166 0.36 -10.85 9.13
C ALA A 166 1.85 -11.16 9.00
N VAL A 167 2.23 -11.97 8.01
CA VAL A 167 3.62 -12.23 7.63
C VAL A 167 3.82 -11.67 6.22
N GLN A 168 4.55 -10.56 6.14
CA GLN A 168 4.81 -9.87 4.88
C GLN A 168 5.92 -10.57 4.09
N THR A 169 5.73 -10.70 2.77
CA THR A 169 6.73 -11.32 1.88
C THR A 169 7.31 -10.37 0.83
N ALA A 170 6.81 -9.14 0.73
CA ALA A 170 7.26 -8.16 -0.25
C ALA A 170 7.43 -6.77 0.38
N ALA A 171 8.52 -6.07 0.07
CA ALA A 171 8.71 -4.67 0.45
C ALA A 171 7.85 -3.77 -0.45
N SER A 172 6.61 -3.45 -0.02
CA SER A 172 5.62 -2.74 -0.84
C SER A 172 4.55 -2.03 0.01
N SER A 173 3.31 -2.54 0.00
CA SER A 173 2.09 -1.88 0.48
C SER A 173 2.03 -1.55 1.98
N GLY A 174 2.87 -2.17 2.81
CA GLY A 174 2.73 -2.07 4.27
C GLY A 174 1.44 -2.69 4.82
N ALA A 175 0.75 -3.56 4.06
CA ALA A 175 -0.55 -4.14 4.42
C ALA A 175 -0.53 -4.87 5.78
N HIS A 176 0.60 -5.43 6.17
CA HIS A 176 0.79 -6.11 7.45
C HIS A 176 0.72 -5.18 8.68
N LEU A 177 0.78 -3.85 8.48
CA LEU A 177 0.79 -2.87 9.57
C LEU A 177 -0.42 -1.93 9.56
N THR A 178 -1.31 -2.04 8.56
CA THR A 178 -2.23 -0.96 8.24
C THR A 178 -3.70 -1.35 8.28
N LYS A 179 -4.56 -0.35 8.38
CA LYS A 179 -6.03 -0.40 8.42
C LYS A 179 -6.71 -0.48 7.06
N TYR A 180 -5.95 -0.77 6.00
CA TYR A 180 -6.46 -0.82 4.63
C TYR A 180 -6.60 -2.26 4.16
N ALA A 181 -7.65 -2.52 3.38
CA ALA A 181 -7.80 -3.74 2.59
C ALA A 181 -8.39 -3.36 1.22
N ASN A 182 -7.58 -3.53 0.16
CA ASN A 182 -7.96 -3.20 -1.22
C ASN A 182 -8.46 -4.47 -1.90
N ILE A 183 -9.68 -4.42 -2.41
CA ILE A 183 -10.35 -5.55 -3.07
C ILE A 183 -10.69 -5.14 -4.49
N THR A 184 -10.46 -6.04 -5.43
CA THR A 184 -10.67 -5.80 -6.85
C THR A 184 -11.93 -6.51 -7.35
N ASP A 185 -12.76 -5.78 -8.04
CA ASP A 185 -13.79 -6.30 -8.92
C ASP A 185 -13.19 -6.48 -10.33
N LEU A 186 -12.98 -7.73 -10.73
CA LEU A 186 -12.40 -8.03 -12.04
C LEU A 186 -13.35 -7.73 -13.21
N ALA A 187 -14.68 -7.73 -12.97
CA ALA A 187 -15.66 -7.44 -14.02
C ALA A 187 -15.63 -5.96 -14.43
N THR A 188 -15.43 -5.07 -13.46
CA THR A 188 -15.36 -3.61 -13.70
C THR A 188 -13.95 -3.09 -13.86
N GLY A 189 -12.94 -3.86 -13.49
CA GLY A 189 -11.54 -3.44 -13.47
C GLY A 189 -11.25 -2.37 -12.41
N GLN A 190 -12.05 -2.32 -11.33
CA GLN A 190 -11.98 -1.28 -10.31
C GLN A 190 -11.62 -1.84 -8.94
N LYS A 191 -10.70 -1.18 -8.23
CA LYS A 191 -10.45 -1.41 -6.81
C LYS A 191 -11.33 -0.52 -5.94
N LYS A 192 -11.82 -1.10 -4.86
CA LYS A 192 -12.40 -0.40 -3.71
C LYS A 192 -11.69 -0.84 -2.43
N LEU A 193 -11.88 -0.13 -1.33
CA LEU A 193 -11.13 -0.41 -0.12
C LEU A 193 -11.99 -0.32 1.15
N ILE A 194 -11.68 -1.21 2.08
CA ILE A 194 -12.08 -1.10 3.48
C ILE A 194 -11.02 -0.28 4.20
N VAL A 195 -11.42 0.74 4.93
CA VAL A 195 -10.52 1.58 5.75
C VAL A 195 -11.04 1.58 7.18
N ASP A 196 -10.47 0.74 8.04
CA ASP A 196 -10.99 0.58 9.40
C ASP A 196 -9.90 0.11 10.38
N GLU A 197 -9.84 0.74 11.56
CA GLU A 197 -8.91 0.33 12.61
C GLU A 197 -9.17 -1.12 13.10
N ALA A 198 -10.40 -1.61 12.98
CA ALA A 198 -10.77 -2.95 13.40
C ALA A 198 -10.05 -4.06 12.59
N ILE A 199 -9.59 -3.78 11.36
CA ILE A 199 -8.90 -4.75 10.50
C ILE A 199 -7.38 -4.67 10.57
N VAL A 200 -6.81 -3.80 11.42
CA VAL A 200 -5.35 -3.76 11.63
C VAL A 200 -4.89 -5.09 12.20
N PRO A 201 -3.87 -5.75 11.62
CA PRO A 201 -3.31 -6.97 12.19
C PRO A 201 -2.81 -6.76 13.61
N GLN A 202 -3.18 -7.67 14.52
CA GLN A 202 -2.79 -7.62 15.93
C GLN A 202 -1.29 -7.87 16.13
N ALA A 203 -0.68 -8.65 15.22
CA ALA A 203 0.76 -8.85 15.18
C ALA A 203 1.24 -8.96 13.73
N ALA A 204 2.52 -8.65 13.51
CA ALA A 204 3.13 -8.78 12.21
C ALA A 204 4.57 -9.26 12.26
N VAL A 205 5.01 -9.92 11.18
CA VAL A 205 6.41 -10.28 10.93
C VAL A 205 6.78 -9.87 9.52
N PHE A 206 7.93 -9.21 9.36
CA PHE A 206 8.52 -9.02 8.06
C PHE A 206 10.01 -9.36 8.11
N ASP A 207 10.34 -10.55 7.66
CA ASP A 207 11.72 -10.96 7.44
C ASP A 207 12.20 -10.40 6.11
N TYR A 208 13.08 -9.40 6.15
CA TYR A 208 13.61 -8.78 4.93
C TYR A 208 14.46 -9.74 4.09
N GLY A 209 14.93 -10.84 4.69
CA GLY A 209 15.64 -11.91 3.99
C GLY A 209 14.82 -12.56 2.89
N VAL A 210 13.49 -12.63 3.06
CA VAL A 210 12.59 -13.20 2.03
C VAL A 210 12.56 -12.37 0.73
N THR A 211 13.00 -11.12 0.78
CA THR A 211 13.03 -10.23 -0.39
C THR A 211 14.30 -10.34 -1.22
N LEU A 212 15.34 -11.03 -0.74
CA LEU A 212 16.64 -11.13 -1.42
C LEU A 212 16.53 -11.75 -2.82
N ASP A 213 15.63 -12.70 -2.99
CA ASP A 213 15.38 -13.40 -4.25
C ASP A 213 14.08 -12.97 -4.94
N SER A 214 13.44 -11.90 -4.45
CA SER A 214 12.23 -11.34 -5.08
C SER A 214 12.49 -10.87 -6.50
N PRO A 215 11.56 -11.10 -7.43
CA PRO A 215 11.63 -10.56 -8.79
C PRO A 215 11.87 -9.04 -8.77
N MET A 216 12.76 -8.57 -9.66
CA MET A 216 13.15 -7.15 -9.69
C MET A 216 11.95 -6.23 -9.90
N ASN A 217 11.00 -6.60 -10.79
CA ASN A 217 9.80 -5.82 -11.02
C ASN A 217 8.98 -5.64 -9.74
N LEU A 218 8.80 -6.72 -8.95
CA LEU A 218 8.09 -6.65 -7.68
C LEU A 218 8.79 -5.73 -6.67
N THR A 219 10.12 -5.80 -6.61
CA THR A 219 10.94 -4.94 -5.74
C THR A 219 10.82 -3.46 -6.13
N LEU A 220 10.92 -3.15 -7.42
CA LEU A 220 10.85 -1.79 -7.91
C LEU A 220 9.45 -1.19 -7.75
N ASP A 221 8.42 -1.95 -8.11
CA ASP A 221 7.02 -1.54 -7.96
C ASP A 221 6.68 -1.28 -6.48
N GLY A 222 7.15 -2.15 -5.58
CA GLY A 222 6.95 -2.00 -4.14
C GLY A 222 7.64 -0.77 -3.56
N GLY A 223 8.87 -0.50 -3.96
CA GLY A 223 9.58 0.70 -3.51
C GLY A 223 8.92 1.99 -4.03
N LEU A 224 8.45 2.00 -5.29
CA LEU A 224 7.72 3.15 -5.85
C LEU A 224 6.38 3.39 -5.11
N ASP A 225 5.70 2.31 -4.70
CA ASP A 225 4.49 2.40 -3.87
C ASP A 225 4.80 3.00 -2.48
N GLY A 226 5.90 2.57 -1.86
CA GLY A 226 6.37 3.15 -0.60
C GLY A 226 6.68 4.66 -0.70
N ILE A 227 7.30 5.11 -1.81
CA ILE A 227 7.48 6.54 -2.08
C ILE A 227 6.13 7.24 -2.20
N ALA A 228 5.18 6.67 -2.94
CA ALA A 228 3.86 7.24 -3.13
C ALA A 228 3.10 7.38 -1.81
N HIS A 229 3.12 6.36 -0.96
CA HIS A 229 2.55 6.41 0.39
C HIS A 229 3.09 7.58 1.20
N ALA A 230 4.41 7.66 1.34
CA ALA A 230 5.03 8.71 2.15
C ALA A 230 4.83 10.10 1.54
N TRP A 231 4.95 10.22 0.23
CA TRP A 231 4.86 11.52 -0.45
C TRP A 231 3.43 12.07 -0.46
N GLU A 232 2.44 11.27 -0.82
CA GLU A 232 1.06 11.72 -0.87
C GLU A 232 0.53 12.14 0.50
N VAL A 233 0.81 11.34 1.54
CA VAL A 233 0.39 11.69 2.90
C VAL A 233 1.15 12.92 3.39
N PHE A 234 2.43 13.06 3.08
CA PHE A 234 3.20 14.23 3.47
C PHE A 234 2.71 15.51 2.77
N MET A 235 2.33 15.43 1.49
CA MET A 235 1.69 16.55 0.81
C MET A 235 0.41 17.00 1.52
N GLY A 236 -0.49 16.05 1.86
CA GLY A 236 -1.75 16.34 2.54
C GLY A 236 -1.63 16.70 4.02
N ALA A 237 -0.45 16.56 4.62
CA ALA A 237 -0.25 16.76 6.06
C ALA A 237 -0.13 18.22 6.49
N ALA A 238 -0.02 19.18 5.57
CA ALA A 238 0.14 20.59 5.93
C ALA A 238 -1.02 21.07 6.81
N GLY A 239 -0.68 21.65 7.98
CA GLY A 239 -1.67 22.10 8.96
C GLY A 239 -2.32 21.01 9.81
N GLN A 240 -2.00 19.74 9.59
CA GLN A 240 -2.53 18.62 10.38
C GLN A 240 -1.75 18.42 11.70
N PRO A 241 -2.41 17.93 12.76
CA PRO A 241 -1.74 17.70 14.05
C PRO A 241 -0.55 16.74 14.00
N TYR A 242 -0.57 15.80 13.05
CA TYR A 242 0.48 14.80 12.84
C TYR A 242 1.62 15.27 11.91
N TYR A 243 1.62 16.53 11.47
CA TYR A 243 2.58 17.05 10.48
C TYR A 243 4.04 16.78 10.82
N THR A 244 4.45 17.09 12.07
CA THR A 244 5.84 16.92 12.51
C THR A 244 6.28 15.45 12.44
N LYS A 245 5.43 14.53 12.89
CA LYS A 245 5.70 13.09 12.80
C LYS A 245 5.72 12.63 11.34
N MET A 246 4.78 13.10 10.52
CA MET A 246 4.73 12.76 9.10
C MET A 246 5.99 13.21 8.36
N LYS A 247 6.49 14.41 8.65
CA LYS A 247 7.75 14.94 8.08
C LYS A 247 8.95 14.05 8.43
N GLU A 248 9.03 13.58 9.69
CA GLU A 248 10.07 12.65 10.14
C GLU A 248 9.99 11.32 9.37
N VAL A 249 8.81 10.72 9.31
CA VAL A 249 8.52 9.46 8.61
C VAL A 249 8.81 9.59 7.12
N ALA A 250 8.33 10.66 6.46
CA ALA A 250 8.55 10.89 5.03
C ALA A 250 10.03 11.04 4.70
N ARG A 251 10.78 11.81 5.49
CA ARG A 251 12.24 11.98 5.27
C ARG A 251 12.98 10.66 5.34
N ALA A 252 12.68 9.81 6.31
CA ALA A 252 13.31 8.50 6.46
C ALA A 252 12.91 7.56 5.32
N CYS A 253 11.62 7.41 5.04
CA CYS A 253 11.08 6.58 3.96
C CYS A 253 11.68 6.95 2.60
N LEU A 254 11.52 8.21 2.17
CA LEU A 254 11.96 8.68 0.86
C LEU A 254 13.48 8.52 0.68
N ARG A 255 14.30 8.82 1.71
CA ARG A 255 15.74 8.62 1.64
C ARG A 255 16.13 7.18 1.45
N LEU A 256 15.54 6.27 2.23
CA LEU A 256 15.88 4.85 2.20
C LEU A 256 15.51 4.22 0.85
N ILE A 257 14.35 4.56 0.29
CA ILE A 257 13.89 3.99 -0.98
C ILE A 257 14.64 4.61 -2.17
N ILE A 258 14.82 5.94 -2.22
CA ILE A 258 15.59 6.64 -3.28
C ILE A 258 17.02 6.13 -3.35
N TYR A 259 17.62 5.78 -2.20
CA TYR A 259 18.93 5.14 -2.16
C TYR A 259 18.86 3.65 -2.56
N GLY A 260 17.92 2.89 -1.96
CA GLY A 260 17.91 1.43 -2.04
C GLY A 260 17.56 0.88 -3.43
N LEU A 261 16.59 1.48 -4.14
CA LEU A 261 16.15 0.95 -5.44
C LEU A 261 17.26 0.90 -6.50
N PRO A 262 18.08 1.96 -6.71
CA PRO A 262 19.20 1.86 -7.63
C PRO A 262 20.28 0.85 -7.21
N GLN A 263 20.48 0.63 -5.90
CA GLN A 263 21.48 -0.34 -5.41
C GLN A 263 21.04 -1.78 -5.70
N VAL A 264 19.76 -2.12 -5.44
CA VAL A 264 19.27 -3.49 -5.73
C VAL A 264 19.21 -3.79 -7.23
N GLN A 265 19.18 -2.78 -8.11
CA GLN A 265 19.33 -3.01 -9.55
C GLN A 265 20.78 -3.40 -9.93
N VAL A 266 21.76 -2.97 -9.17
CA VAL A 266 23.17 -3.32 -9.36
C VAL A 266 23.48 -4.67 -8.74
N ASP A 267 23.06 -4.87 -7.49
CA ASP A 267 23.13 -6.15 -6.76
C ASP A 267 21.79 -6.44 -6.08
N SER A 268 21.02 -7.36 -6.68
CA SER A 268 19.69 -7.72 -6.17
C SER A 268 19.71 -8.30 -4.76
N ARG A 269 20.85 -8.81 -4.29
CA ARG A 269 21.05 -9.42 -2.97
C ARG A 269 21.80 -8.51 -1.97
N ASP A 270 22.04 -7.25 -2.31
CA ASP A 270 22.62 -6.28 -1.36
C ASP A 270 21.74 -6.17 -0.11
N ARG A 271 22.19 -6.78 0.99
CA ARG A 271 21.44 -6.85 2.25
C ARG A 271 21.19 -5.45 2.86
N GLN A 272 22.11 -4.49 2.67
CA GLN A 272 21.92 -3.14 3.20
C GLN A 272 20.84 -2.40 2.41
N ALA A 273 20.84 -2.52 1.08
CA ALA A 273 19.81 -1.94 0.23
C ALA A 273 18.44 -2.58 0.50
N ARG A 274 18.38 -3.93 0.65
CA ARG A 274 17.14 -4.65 1.01
C ARG A 274 16.61 -4.24 2.38
N LEU A 275 17.50 -4.09 3.38
CA LEU A 275 17.14 -3.54 4.69
C LEU A 275 16.53 -2.14 4.54
N GLY A 276 17.18 -1.28 3.74
CA GLY A 276 16.68 0.07 3.47
C GLY A 276 15.30 0.07 2.81
N LEU A 277 15.06 -0.83 1.85
CA LEU A 277 13.76 -0.97 1.18
C LEU A 277 12.70 -1.52 2.13
N GLY A 278 13.00 -2.54 2.93
CA GLY A 278 12.07 -3.07 3.92
C GLY A 278 11.63 -1.99 4.91
N LEU A 279 12.58 -1.35 5.59
CA LEU A 279 12.31 -0.25 6.52
C LEU A 279 11.60 0.93 5.83
N GLY A 280 11.98 1.27 4.60
CA GLY A 280 11.37 2.35 3.84
C GLY A 280 9.90 2.09 3.53
N THR A 281 9.56 0.90 3.04
CA THR A 281 8.17 0.52 2.72
C THR A 281 7.31 0.37 3.98
N ASP A 282 7.88 -0.09 5.10
CA ASP A 282 7.19 -0.13 6.40
C ASP A 282 6.87 1.27 6.91
N LEU A 283 7.79 2.23 6.73
CA LEU A 283 7.53 3.64 7.00
C LEU A 283 6.48 4.23 6.06
N GLY A 284 6.40 3.77 4.81
CA GLY A 284 5.28 4.05 3.91
C GLY A 284 3.95 3.57 4.48
N GLY A 285 3.93 2.37 5.05
CA GLY A 285 2.80 1.83 5.81
C GLY A 285 2.44 2.70 7.03
N TYR A 286 3.45 3.18 7.77
CA TYR A 286 3.20 4.12 8.86
C TYR A 286 2.63 5.45 8.37
N ALA A 287 3.12 5.98 7.26
CA ALA A 287 2.62 7.21 6.68
C ALA A 287 1.10 7.13 6.43
N ILE A 288 0.61 6.06 5.82
CA ILE A 288 -0.83 5.90 5.54
C ILE A 288 -1.69 5.60 6.77
N MET A 289 -1.07 5.30 7.92
CA MET A 289 -1.77 5.26 9.21
C MET A 289 -1.89 6.64 9.85
N LEU A 290 -0.95 7.55 9.59
CA LEU A 290 -1.01 8.95 10.04
C LEU A 290 -2.03 9.75 9.25
N GLY A 291 -2.07 9.55 7.92
CA GLY A 291 -3.02 10.20 7.01
C GLY A 291 -3.29 9.30 5.81
N GLY A 292 -4.28 9.62 4.99
CA GLY A 292 -4.62 8.80 3.82
C GLY A 292 -3.86 9.22 2.57
N THR A 293 -3.66 8.30 1.63
CA THR A 293 -3.23 8.59 0.25
C THR A 293 -4.32 9.34 -0.52
N SER A 294 -3.97 9.93 -1.66
CA SER A 294 -4.79 10.91 -2.37
C SER A 294 -4.99 10.59 -3.86
N GLY A 295 -4.92 11.58 -4.72
CA GLY A 295 -5.23 11.50 -6.15
C GLY A 295 -4.45 10.47 -6.95
N PRO A 296 -3.10 10.35 -6.80
CA PRO A 296 -2.34 9.32 -7.52
C PRO A 296 -2.82 7.90 -7.19
N HIS A 297 -3.07 7.59 -5.92
CA HIS A 297 -3.63 6.30 -5.52
C HIS A 297 -5.05 6.10 -6.04
N LEU A 298 -5.90 7.13 -6.00
CA LEU A 298 -7.26 7.07 -6.57
C LEU A 298 -7.21 6.70 -8.06
N GLY A 299 -6.34 7.37 -8.82
CA GLY A 299 -6.16 7.08 -10.25
C GLY A 299 -5.65 5.66 -10.50
N SER A 300 -4.74 5.16 -9.69
CA SER A 300 -4.16 3.81 -9.83
C SER A 300 -5.20 2.70 -9.70
N PHE A 301 -6.28 2.91 -8.95
CA PHE A 301 -7.34 1.91 -8.74
C PHE A 301 -8.11 1.54 -10.01
N SER A 302 -8.04 2.40 -11.02
CA SER A 302 -8.68 2.20 -12.32
C SER A 302 -7.72 1.72 -13.40
N LEU A 303 -6.48 1.32 -13.07
CA LEU A 303 -5.43 0.92 -14.03
C LEU A 303 -4.91 -0.50 -13.82
N ILE A 304 -5.63 -1.33 -13.06
CA ILE A 304 -5.21 -2.66 -12.64
C ILE A 304 -4.98 -3.66 -13.79
N ASP A 305 -5.61 -3.41 -14.92
CA ASP A 305 -5.53 -4.20 -16.16
C ASP A 305 -4.35 -3.79 -17.07
N VAL A 306 -3.67 -2.68 -16.74
CA VAL A 306 -2.57 -2.13 -17.57
C VAL A 306 -1.28 -1.98 -16.76
N LEU A 307 -1.37 -1.56 -15.51
CA LEU A 307 -0.23 -1.20 -14.69
C LEU A 307 -0.27 -1.86 -13.30
N SER A 308 0.89 -2.19 -12.78
CA SER A 308 1.02 -2.44 -11.34
C SER A 308 0.70 -1.18 -10.53
N HIS A 309 0.23 -1.37 -9.31
CA HIS A 309 -0.21 -0.29 -8.42
C HIS A 309 0.88 0.76 -8.19
N GLY A 310 2.08 0.32 -7.76
CA GLY A 310 3.20 1.23 -7.48
C GLY A 310 3.67 2.01 -8.71
N ARG A 311 3.62 1.38 -9.91
CA ARG A 311 3.94 2.04 -11.19
C ARG A 311 2.95 3.14 -11.54
N ALA A 312 1.66 2.86 -11.41
CA ALA A 312 0.62 3.84 -11.66
C ALA A 312 0.76 5.06 -10.73
N CYS A 313 1.01 4.83 -9.43
CA CYS A 313 1.26 5.90 -8.48
C CYS A 313 2.52 6.70 -8.82
N ALA A 314 3.62 6.03 -9.23
CA ALA A 314 4.87 6.68 -9.59
C ALA A 314 4.74 7.59 -10.82
N ILE A 315 3.92 7.21 -11.82
CA ILE A 315 3.64 8.06 -12.98
C ILE A 315 2.81 9.28 -12.59
N LEU A 316 1.82 9.14 -11.73
CA LEU A 316 0.87 10.19 -11.39
C LEU A 316 1.44 11.23 -10.40
N ASN A 317 2.25 10.82 -9.45
CA ASN A 317 2.74 11.67 -8.36
C ASN A 317 3.47 12.96 -8.83
N PRO A 318 4.34 12.95 -9.87
CA PRO A 318 4.97 14.17 -10.37
C PRO A 318 3.97 15.27 -10.76
N TYR A 319 2.84 14.89 -11.38
CA TYR A 319 1.83 15.83 -11.86
C TYR A 319 1.00 16.41 -10.72
N TYR A 320 0.61 15.61 -9.75
CA TYR A 320 -0.06 16.09 -8.53
C TYR A 320 0.87 16.96 -7.67
N THR A 321 2.18 16.70 -7.68
CA THR A 321 3.19 17.57 -7.03
C THR A 321 3.17 18.99 -7.61
N VAL A 322 3.02 19.11 -8.94
CA VAL A 322 2.93 20.42 -9.60
C VAL A 322 1.58 21.08 -9.36
N LEU A 323 0.48 20.32 -9.38
CA LEU A 323 -0.86 20.81 -9.10
C LEU A 323 -0.92 21.54 -7.74
N PHE A 324 -0.37 20.95 -6.69
CA PHE A 324 -0.42 21.50 -5.34
C PHE A 324 0.80 22.35 -4.96
N ALA A 325 1.54 22.86 -5.93
CA ALA A 325 2.81 23.56 -5.74
C ALA A 325 2.76 24.70 -4.70
N LEU A 326 1.66 25.43 -4.61
CA LEU A 326 1.51 26.57 -3.72
C LEU A 326 1.17 26.16 -2.26
N ARG A 327 0.69 24.95 -2.04
CA ARG A 327 0.25 24.44 -0.75
C ARG A 327 1.30 23.63 0.01
N ILE A 328 2.33 23.14 -0.67
CA ILE A 328 3.26 22.12 -0.17
C ILE A 328 4.73 22.59 -0.14
N GLN A 329 4.97 23.88 0.13
CA GLN A 329 6.31 24.48 0.03
C GLN A 329 7.38 23.79 0.89
N ASP A 330 7.08 23.46 2.15
CA ASP A 330 8.02 22.79 3.05
C ASP A 330 8.29 21.34 2.59
N GLN A 331 7.25 20.66 2.16
CA GLN A 331 7.33 19.29 1.64
C GLN A 331 8.20 19.25 0.36
N LEU A 332 8.00 20.21 -0.56
CA LEU A 332 8.83 20.36 -1.75
C LEU A 332 10.30 20.56 -1.40
N SER A 333 10.61 21.38 -0.40
CA SER A 333 11.97 21.63 0.04
C SER A 333 12.62 20.35 0.55
N VAL A 334 11.92 19.58 1.38
CA VAL A 334 12.39 18.29 1.91
C VAL A 334 12.67 17.29 0.79
N PHE A 335 11.72 17.12 -0.15
CA PHE A 335 11.89 16.12 -1.21
C PHE A 335 12.94 16.56 -2.25
N ALA A 336 13.01 17.85 -2.56
CA ALA A 336 14.05 18.39 -3.43
C ALA A 336 15.47 18.11 -2.90
N GLU A 337 15.71 18.29 -1.59
CA GLU A 337 16.97 17.93 -0.94
C GLU A 337 17.32 16.45 -1.10
N ILE A 338 16.32 15.55 -0.93
CA ILE A 338 16.52 14.11 -1.05
C ILE A 338 16.83 13.71 -2.49
N LEU A 339 16.06 14.21 -3.45
CA LEU A 339 16.28 13.95 -4.89
C LEU A 339 17.61 14.52 -5.38
N ARG A 340 18.01 15.69 -4.88
CA ARG A 340 19.32 16.27 -5.19
C ARG A 340 20.47 15.46 -4.62
N ALA A 341 20.35 15.02 -3.36
CA ALA A 341 21.34 14.14 -2.74
C ALA A 341 21.47 12.79 -3.47
N GLY A 342 20.37 12.28 -4.06
CA GLY A 342 20.35 11.10 -4.93
C GLY A 342 20.83 11.34 -6.36
N GLY A 343 21.15 12.59 -6.73
CA GLY A 343 21.63 12.94 -8.08
C GLY A 343 20.52 13.12 -9.14
N PHE A 344 19.26 13.13 -8.74
CA PHE A 344 18.10 13.26 -9.65
C PHE A 344 17.69 14.72 -9.92
N ILE A 345 18.16 15.67 -9.11
CA ILE A 345 18.06 17.12 -9.35
C ILE A 345 19.49 17.68 -9.42
N LYS A 346 19.87 18.21 -10.59
CA LYS A 346 21.19 18.85 -10.80
C LYS A 346 21.15 20.37 -10.61
N ALA A 347 19.97 20.97 -10.77
CA ALA A 347 19.76 22.41 -10.63
C ALA A 347 19.88 22.87 -9.18
N LYS A 348 20.24 24.17 -8.99
CA LYS A 348 20.18 24.82 -7.68
C LYS A 348 18.71 24.88 -7.21
N ILE A 349 18.46 24.49 -5.97
CA ILE A 349 17.13 24.49 -5.34
C ILE A 349 16.96 25.64 -4.35
N GLU A 350 18.06 26.22 -3.90
CA GLU A 350 18.10 27.32 -2.94
C GLU A 350 17.33 28.55 -3.46
N GLY A 351 16.44 29.08 -2.64
CA GLY A 351 15.56 30.21 -2.98
C GLY A 351 14.42 29.92 -3.97
N LYS A 352 14.34 28.69 -4.50
CA LYS A 352 13.21 28.31 -5.36
C LYS A 352 11.97 28.02 -4.52
N LYS A 353 10.79 28.46 -5.01
CA LYS A 353 9.51 28.31 -4.32
C LYS A 353 8.39 27.99 -5.30
N GLY A 354 7.23 27.59 -4.75
CA GLY A 354 5.99 27.36 -5.49
C GLY A 354 6.20 26.46 -6.71
N ARG A 355 5.57 26.82 -7.83
CA ARG A 355 5.61 26.02 -9.07
C ARG A 355 7.04 25.77 -9.60
N THR A 356 7.95 26.72 -9.44
CA THR A 356 9.34 26.53 -9.89
C THR A 356 10.02 25.39 -9.13
N LEU A 357 9.87 25.30 -7.82
CA LEU A 357 10.42 24.21 -7.02
C LEU A 357 9.68 22.89 -7.29
N ALA A 358 8.35 22.94 -7.42
CA ALA A 358 7.53 21.77 -7.73
C ALA A 358 7.91 21.15 -9.09
N MET A 359 8.18 21.96 -10.11
CA MET A 359 8.66 21.49 -11.42
C MET A 359 10.03 20.79 -11.32
N LEU A 360 10.93 21.26 -10.46
CA LEU A 360 12.21 20.59 -10.21
C LEU A 360 12.01 19.24 -9.51
N VAL A 361 11.14 19.19 -8.51
CA VAL A 361 10.82 17.95 -7.79
C VAL A 361 10.15 16.94 -8.74
N ALA A 362 9.13 17.36 -9.49
CA ALA A 362 8.46 16.51 -10.46
C ALA A 362 9.42 15.93 -11.52
N LYS A 363 10.27 16.79 -12.10
CA LYS A 363 11.32 16.35 -13.03
C LYS A 363 12.32 15.40 -12.38
N GLY A 364 12.66 15.62 -11.11
CA GLY A 364 13.52 14.72 -10.33
C GLY A 364 12.89 13.35 -10.12
N MET A 365 11.59 13.28 -9.80
CA MET A 365 10.83 12.04 -9.70
C MET A 365 10.77 11.30 -11.05
N ILE A 366 10.53 12.03 -12.14
CA ILE A 366 10.53 11.47 -13.51
C ILE A 366 11.92 10.92 -13.86
N GLN A 367 12.99 11.62 -13.54
CA GLN A 367 14.37 11.13 -13.76
C GLN A 367 14.66 9.87 -12.93
N PHE A 368 14.16 9.81 -11.70
CA PHE A 368 14.28 8.61 -10.87
C PHE A 368 13.56 7.41 -11.51
N SER A 369 12.32 7.57 -11.95
CA SER A 369 11.57 6.51 -12.66
C SER A 369 12.28 6.07 -13.95
N LYS A 370 12.80 7.01 -14.75
CA LYS A 370 13.60 6.71 -15.95
C LYS A 370 14.86 5.91 -15.62
N ARG A 371 15.57 6.26 -14.55
CA ARG A 371 16.77 5.53 -14.10
C ARG A 371 16.47 4.09 -13.73
N LEU A 372 15.26 3.83 -13.21
CA LEU A 372 14.78 2.49 -12.88
C LEU A 372 14.23 1.72 -14.10
N GLY A 373 14.15 2.35 -15.27
CA GLY A 373 13.63 1.72 -16.50
C GLY A 373 12.10 1.75 -16.61
N PHE A 374 11.42 2.67 -15.90
CA PHE A 374 9.96 2.78 -15.92
C PHE A 374 9.45 3.81 -16.93
N PRO A 375 8.22 3.59 -17.49
CA PRO A 375 7.51 4.62 -18.22
C PRO A 375 7.22 5.82 -17.32
N THR A 376 7.18 7.01 -17.88
CA THR A 376 7.02 8.26 -17.14
C THR A 376 5.75 9.02 -17.50
N THR A 377 5.01 8.48 -18.48
CA THR A 377 3.68 8.98 -18.86
C THR A 377 2.70 7.83 -18.91
N LEU A 378 1.42 8.15 -18.78
CA LEU A 378 0.36 7.14 -18.89
C LEU A 378 0.30 6.58 -20.33
N ALA A 379 0.57 7.40 -21.36
CA ALA A 379 0.60 6.94 -22.75
C ALA A 379 1.74 5.94 -23.01
N GLU A 380 2.97 6.24 -22.54
CA GLU A 380 4.10 5.31 -22.62
C GLU A 380 3.80 3.97 -21.93
N ALA A 381 2.98 4.00 -20.88
CA ALA A 381 2.58 2.83 -20.11
C ALA A 381 1.43 2.03 -20.74
N GLY A 382 0.91 2.44 -21.91
CA GLY A 382 -0.19 1.76 -22.60
C GLY A 382 -1.59 2.12 -22.09
N VAL A 383 -1.71 3.13 -21.24
CA VAL A 383 -3.02 3.63 -20.77
C VAL A 383 -3.76 4.30 -21.94
N SER A 384 -5.05 4.03 -22.10
CA SER A 384 -5.90 4.60 -23.12
C SER A 384 -6.80 5.72 -22.58
N LYS A 385 -7.46 6.48 -23.50
CA LYS A 385 -8.46 7.47 -23.11
C LYS A 385 -9.66 6.86 -22.35
N ALA A 386 -9.99 5.59 -22.60
CA ALA A 386 -11.03 4.88 -21.86
C ALA A 386 -10.66 4.70 -20.39
N HIS A 387 -9.38 4.41 -20.11
CA HIS A 387 -8.87 4.35 -18.74
C HIS A 387 -8.93 5.71 -18.04
N LEU A 388 -8.57 6.82 -18.73
CA LEU A 388 -8.72 8.16 -18.16
C LEU A 388 -10.17 8.47 -17.77
N LYS A 389 -11.14 8.08 -18.63
CA LYS A 389 -12.57 8.24 -18.32
C LYS A 389 -12.92 7.43 -17.06
N ARG A 390 -12.49 6.17 -16.96
CA ARG A 390 -12.71 5.31 -15.79
C ARG A 390 -12.13 5.93 -14.51
N MET A 391 -10.93 6.53 -14.57
CA MET A 391 -10.32 7.24 -13.44
C MET A 391 -11.16 8.44 -12.98
N ILE A 392 -11.71 9.21 -13.92
CA ILE A 392 -12.56 10.36 -13.61
C ILE A 392 -13.89 9.91 -12.99
N GLU A 393 -14.51 8.87 -13.52
CA GLU A 393 -15.75 8.32 -12.95
C GLU A 393 -15.54 7.72 -11.57
N ALA A 394 -14.42 6.99 -11.35
CA ALA A 394 -14.07 6.47 -10.04
C ALA A 394 -13.85 7.57 -8.99
N ALA A 395 -13.36 8.75 -9.41
CA ALA A 395 -13.20 9.89 -8.51
C ALA A 395 -14.52 10.46 -7.98
N LYS A 396 -15.64 10.15 -8.65
CA LYS A 396 -16.99 10.55 -8.24
C LYS A 396 -17.68 9.52 -7.35
N ASP A 397 -17.10 8.33 -7.17
CA ASP A 397 -17.67 7.29 -6.31
C ASP A 397 -17.62 7.73 -4.83
N PRO A 398 -18.78 7.80 -4.13
CA PRO A 398 -18.84 8.19 -2.72
C PRO A 398 -17.97 7.30 -1.80
N GLN A 399 -17.78 6.02 -2.14
CA GLN A 399 -16.94 5.10 -1.39
C GLN A 399 -15.44 5.42 -1.52
N LEU A 400 -15.04 6.23 -2.50
CA LEU A 400 -13.66 6.69 -2.72
C LEU A 400 -13.46 8.17 -2.37
N LYS A 401 -14.50 8.87 -1.91
CA LYS A 401 -14.48 10.31 -1.59
C LYS A 401 -13.32 10.71 -0.65
N MET A 402 -12.93 9.83 0.28
CA MET A 402 -11.81 10.10 1.19
C MET A 402 -10.49 10.41 0.44
N LYS A 403 -10.29 9.86 -0.77
CA LYS A 403 -9.08 10.13 -1.56
C LYS A 403 -9.01 11.56 -2.07
N LEU A 404 -10.14 12.14 -2.42
CA LEU A 404 -10.24 13.56 -2.80
C LEU A 404 -10.04 14.47 -1.60
N GLN A 405 -10.55 14.06 -0.42
CA GLN A 405 -10.45 14.83 0.82
C GLN A 405 -9.05 14.83 1.44
N ASN A 406 -8.24 13.82 1.14
CA ASN A 406 -6.85 13.72 1.62
C ASN A 406 -5.86 14.58 0.79
N MET A 407 -6.31 15.28 -0.24
CA MET A 407 -5.44 16.15 -1.04
C MET A 407 -5.04 17.40 -0.25
N PRO A 408 -3.90 18.02 -0.55
CA PRO A 408 -3.45 19.28 0.09
C PRO A 408 -4.50 20.39 0.09
N THR A 409 -5.28 20.47 -1.01
CA THR A 409 -6.56 21.18 -1.06
C THR A 409 -7.63 20.13 -1.31
N PRO A 410 -8.51 19.84 -0.33
CA PRO A 410 -9.58 18.89 -0.49
C PRO A 410 -10.46 19.21 -1.70
N MET A 411 -10.72 18.21 -2.53
CA MET A 411 -11.58 18.31 -3.70
C MET A 411 -12.95 17.70 -3.42
N GLU A 412 -13.97 18.26 -4.07
CA GLU A 412 -15.34 17.74 -4.05
C GLU A 412 -15.87 17.57 -5.47
N ALA A 413 -16.35 16.36 -5.78
CA ALA A 413 -16.89 16.04 -7.10
C ALA A 413 -18.11 16.92 -7.44
N GLU A 414 -18.94 17.20 -6.44
CA GLU A 414 -20.15 18.00 -6.53
C GLU A 414 -19.88 19.48 -6.88
N ARG A 415 -18.65 19.98 -6.59
CA ARG A 415 -18.18 21.32 -6.95
C ARG A 415 -17.55 21.38 -8.35
N GLY A 416 -17.47 20.25 -9.05
CA GLY A 416 -16.78 20.16 -10.33
C GLY A 416 -15.25 20.18 -10.24
N ASP A 417 -14.68 19.95 -9.06
CA ASP A 417 -13.22 19.98 -8.86
C ASP A 417 -12.52 18.85 -9.63
N VAL A 418 -13.20 17.71 -9.82
CA VAL A 418 -12.68 16.59 -10.63
C VAL A 418 -12.45 17.03 -12.07
N GLU A 419 -13.40 17.73 -12.69
CA GLU A 419 -13.31 18.23 -14.05
C GLU A 419 -12.33 19.40 -14.17
N ARG A 420 -12.29 20.27 -13.18
CA ARG A 420 -11.48 21.50 -13.21
C ARG A 420 -10.00 21.25 -12.92
N LEU A 421 -9.69 20.33 -11.99
CA LEU A 421 -8.32 20.10 -11.50
C LEU A 421 -7.79 18.72 -11.84
N MET A 422 -8.54 17.66 -11.51
CA MET A 422 -8.05 16.30 -11.68
C MET A 422 -7.94 15.90 -13.15
N LYS A 423 -8.99 16.16 -13.96
CA LYS A 423 -8.99 15.79 -15.38
C LYS A 423 -7.82 16.39 -16.16
N PRO A 424 -7.53 17.72 -16.14
CA PRO A 424 -6.37 18.26 -16.86
C PRO A 424 -5.04 17.75 -16.28
N THR A 425 -4.95 17.44 -14.99
CA THR A 425 -3.76 16.83 -14.40
C THR A 425 -3.52 15.40 -14.93
N LEU A 426 -4.59 14.62 -15.13
CA LEU A 426 -4.51 13.30 -15.75
C LEU A 426 -4.15 13.38 -17.24
N GLU A 427 -4.66 14.37 -17.95
CA GLU A 427 -4.30 14.65 -19.36
C GLU A 427 -2.83 15.05 -19.49
N ALA A 428 -2.32 15.85 -18.55
CA ALA A 428 -0.90 16.17 -18.43
C ALA A 428 -0.06 14.90 -18.17
N ALA A 429 -0.51 14.02 -17.25
CA ALA A 429 0.16 12.75 -16.97
C ALA A 429 0.11 11.78 -18.17
N PHE A 430 -0.92 11.88 -19.00
CA PHE A 430 -1.02 11.10 -20.22
C PHE A 430 -0.03 11.55 -21.28
N SER A 431 0.10 12.86 -21.52
CA SER A 431 0.98 13.44 -22.54
C SER A 431 2.43 13.61 -22.11
N GLY A 432 2.68 13.73 -20.81
CA GLY A 432 3.99 14.11 -20.26
C GLY A 432 4.22 15.61 -20.15
N ASP A 433 3.23 16.44 -20.50
CA ASP A 433 3.35 17.89 -20.50
C ASP A 433 2.93 18.48 -19.15
N LEU A 434 3.90 18.86 -18.34
CA LEU A 434 3.70 19.46 -17.02
C LEU A 434 3.11 20.88 -17.08
N ASP A 435 3.13 21.55 -18.23
CA ASP A 435 2.61 22.92 -18.39
C ASP A 435 1.09 22.93 -18.52
N LEU A 436 0.47 21.81 -18.89
CA LEU A 436 -0.98 21.62 -18.93
C LEU A 436 -1.64 21.57 -17.54
N ILE A 437 -0.85 21.39 -16.47
CA ILE A 437 -1.37 21.27 -15.10
C ILE A 437 -1.91 22.64 -14.66
N PRO A 438 -3.18 22.71 -14.19
CA PRO A 438 -3.77 23.96 -13.72
C PRO A 438 -2.95 24.55 -12.55
N GLN A 439 -3.08 25.85 -12.36
CA GLN A 439 -2.57 26.55 -11.18
C GLN A 439 -3.74 26.69 -10.19
N GLU A 440 -3.52 26.19 -8.98
CA GLU A 440 -4.46 26.31 -7.88
C GLU A 440 -4.15 27.55 -7.03
#